data_9f2cb86e05f251cd18c9dc5bc41d8894
#
_entry.id   9f2cb86e05f251cd18c9dc5bc41d8894
#
_cell.length_a   1.000
_cell.length_b   1.000
_cell.length_c   1.000
_cell.angle_alpha   90.00
_cell.angle_beta   90.00
_cell.angle_gamma   90.00
#
_symmetry.space_group_name_H-M   'P 1'
#
loop_
_entity.id
_entity.type
_entity.pdbx_description
1 polymer ?
#
loop_
_entity_poly.entity_id
_entity_poly.type
_entity_poly.pdbx_seq_one_letter_code
_entity_poly.pdbx_strand_id
1 'polypeptide(L)'
;MRLTIAEIALGQGALGLCPMPGRSGAYAADLTVLKNWHPDLVISLTTGAELARIAPNLAADLAAASIAWRAFPIADFDIPGADWPSIAAAAHACLGAGGKVLLHCMGGCGRSGSVALRLMVETGEAAADAFTRLRAARPCAVETDAQYRWASLGFI
;
A
#
# COMPACT_ATOMS: atom_id res chain seq x y z
N MET A 1 13.01 -8.58 -13.50
CA MET A 1 11.58 -8.82 -13.18
C MET A 1 10.83 -7.48 -13.19
N ARG A 2 9.70 -7.44 -13.83
CA ARG A 2 8.92 -6.20 -13.99
C ARG A 2 8.04 -5.97 -12.78
N LEU A 3 7.99 -4.73 -12.27
CA LEU A 3 7.06 -4.37 -11.21
C LEU A 3 5.63 -4.51 -11.72
N THR A 4 4.78 -5.16 -10.94
CA THR A 4 3.35 -5.27 -11.21
C THR A 4 2.55 -4.70 -10.06
N ILE A 5 1.44 -4.05 -10.39
CA ILE A 5 0.53 -3.46 -9.40
C ILE A 5 -0.74 -4.28 -9.37
N ALA A 6 -1.07 -4.86 -8.22
CA ALA A 6 -2.35 -5.51 -8.00
C ALA A 6 -3.39 -4.43 -7.67
N GLU A 7 -4.49 -4.39 -8.40
CA GLU A 7 -5.50 -3.35 -8.26
C GLU A 7 -6.80 -3.92 -7.69
N ILE A 8 -7.39 -3.18 -6.75
CA ILE A 8 -8.65 -3.53 -6.09
C ILE A 8 -9.54 -2.30 -6.10
N ALA A 9 -10.76 -2.42 -6.58
CA ALA A 9 -11.74 -1.34 -6.47
C ALA A 9 -12.10 -1.13 -4.99
N LEU A 10 -12.08 0.11 -4.53
CA LEU A 10 -12.41 0.43 -3.15
C LEU A 10 -12.96 1.87 -3.06
N GLY A 11 -14.08 2.04 -2.39
CA GLY A 11 -14.78 3.31 -2.38
C GLY A 11 -15.20 3.71 -3.79
N GLN A 12 -14.93 4.94 -4.19
CA GLN A 12 -15.14 5.43 -5.55
C GLN A 12 -13.88 5.33 -6.42
N GLY A 13 -12.79 4.82 -5.87
CA GLY A 13 -11.48 4.78 -6.50
C GLY A 13 -10.89 3.37 -6.58
N ALA A 14 -9.57 3.31 -6.55
CA ALA A 14 -8.83 2.06 -6.62
C ALA A 14 -7.65 2.05 -5.67
N LEU A 15 -7.40 0.89 -5.09
CA LEU A 15 -6.27 0.61 -4.22
C LEU A 15 -5.30 -0.29 -4.96
N GLY A 16 -4.02 0.06 -4.98
CA GLY A 16 -2.97 -0.74 -5.60
C GLY A 16 -1.96 -1.23 -4.57
N LEU A 17 -1.43 -2.42 -4.79
CA LEU A 17 -0.34 -2.99 -4.00
C LEU A 17 0.80 -3.37 -4.93
N CYS A 18 2.02 -3.03 -4.54
CA CYS A 18 3.21 -3.43 -5.29
C CYS A 18 4.43 -3.61 -4.38
N PRO A 19 5.47 -4.31 -4.88
CA PRO A 19 6.77 -4.33 -4.22
C PRO A 19 7.42 -2.95 -4.24
N MET A 20 8.49 -2.77 -3.48
CA MET A 20 9.29 -1.54 -3.52
C MET A 20 9.86 -1.33 -4.92
N PRO A 21 9.65 -0.15 -5.54
CA PRO A 21 10.37 0.20 -6.77
C PRO A 21 11.88 0.12 -6.57
N GLY A 22 12.56 -0.53 -7.49
CA GLY A 22 14.00 -0.74 -7.41
C GLY A 22 14.45 -1.99 -6.67
N ARG A 23 13.54 -2.73 -6.06
CA ARG A 23 13.87 -3.98 -5.34
C ARG A 23 14.63 -4.98 -6.20
N SER A 24 14.28 -5.09 -7.46
CA SER A 24 14.92 -6.01 -8.41
C SER A 24 16.07 -5.37 -9.19
N GLY A 25 16.48 -4.15 -8.84
CA GLY A 25 17.58 -3.43 -9.50
C GLY A 25 17.18 -2.57 -10.68
N ALA A 26 15.88 -2.40 -10.96
CA ALA A 26 15.37 -1.66 -12.10
C ALA A 26 14.49 -0.48 -11.68
N TYR A 27 15.01 0.38 -10.81
CA TYR A 27 14.23 1.48 -10.22
C TYR A 27 13.58 2.39 -11.27
N ALA A 28 14.31 2.79 -12.31
CA ALA A 28 13.78 3.70 -13.32
C ALA A 28 12.59 3.08 -14.08
N ALA A 29 12.70 1.82 -14.45
CA ALA A 29 11.61 1.09 -15.11
C ALA A 29 10.42 0.90 -14.18
N ASP A 30 10.68 0.58 -12.91
CA ASP A 30 9.63 0.43 -11.90
C ASP A 30 8.90 1.75 -11.65
N LEU A 31 9.62 2.85 -11.56
CA LEU A 31 9.04 4.19 -11.41
C LEU A 31 8.13 4.53 -12.58
N THR A 32 8.52 4.17 -13.81
CA THR A 32 7.68 4.37 -14.99
C THR A 32 6.37 3.60 -14.89
N VAL A 33 6.41 2.33 -14.47
CA VAL A 33 5.21 1.52 -14.25
C VAL A 33 4.31 2.17 -13.20
N LEU A 34 4.89 2.62 -12.10
CA LEU A 34 4.16 3.29 -11.02
C LEU A 34 3.46 4.55 -11.53
N LYS A 35 4.19 5.41 -12.24
CA LYS A 35 3.62 6.66 -12.77
C LYS A 35 2.53 6.39 -13.81
N ASN A 36 2.68 5.37 -14.64
CA ASN A 36 1.68 5.00 -15.63
C ASN A 36 0.39 4.46 -15.03
N TRP A 37 0.43 3.99 -13.79
CA TRP A 37 -0.79 3.62 -13.06
C TRP A 37 -1.59 4.84 -12.58
N HIS A 38 -0.98 6.03 -12.58
CA HIS A 38 -1.58 7.31 -12.19
C HIS A 38 -2.08 7.33 -10.73
N PRO A 39 -1.25 7.00 -9.74
CA PRO A 39 -1.67 7.13 -8.35
C PRO A 39 -1.86 8.61 -7.99
N ASP A 40 -2.85 8.89 -7.17
CA ASP A 40 -3.05 10.21 -6.55
C ASP A 40 -2.30 10.31 -5.23
N LEU A 41 -2.12 9.18 -4.54
CA LEU A 41 -1.40 9.09 -3.28
C LEU A 41 -0.60 7.79 -3.25
N VAL A 42 0.68 7.89 -2.93
CA VAL A 42 1.56 6.73 -2.67
C VAL A 42 1.89 6.71 -1.19
N ILE A 43 1.69 5.58 -0.54
CA ILE A 43 2.05 5.36 0.86
C ILE A 43 3.17 4.33 0.93
N SER A 44 4.33 4.77 1.41
CA SER A 44 5.49 3.89 1.63
C SER A 44 5.40 3.29 3.03
N LEU A 45 5.24 1.97 3.10
CA LEU A 45 5.09 1.23 4.35
C LEU A 45 6.41 0.65 4.86
N THR A 46 7.47 0.84 4.11
CA THR A 46 8.82 0.40 4.50
C THR A 46 9.44 1.33 5.51
N THR A 47 10.44 0.84 6.23
CA THR A 47 11.24 1.68 7.12
C THR A 47 12.08 2.68 6.32
N GLY A 48 12.53 3.74 7.00
CA GLY A 48 13.45 4.70 6.37
C GLY A 48 14.75 4.08 5.90
N ALA A 49 15.26 3.08 6.62
CA ALA A 49 16.48 2.36 6.24
C ALA A 49 16.28 1.55 4.96
N GLU A 50 15.14 0.89 4.80
CA GLU A 50 14.79 0.17 3.58
C GLU A 50 14.69 1.12 2.38
N LEU A 51 13.99 2.24 2.54
CA LEU A 51 13.89 3.26 1.48
C LEU A 51 15.26 3.82 1.09
N ALA A 52 16.09 4.17 2.05
CA ALA A 52 17.42 4.71 1.78
C ALA A 52 18.31 3.72 1.03
N ARG A 53 18.15 2.43 1.30
CA ARG A 53 18.95 1.38 0.66
C ARG A 53 18.49 1.07 -0.77
N ILE A 54 17.19 1.06 -1.03
CA ILE A 54 16.62 0.55 -2.30
C ILE A 54 16.13 1.68 -3.20
N ALA A 55 15.43 2.67 -2.67
CA ALA A 55 14.76 3.72 -3.45
C ALA A 55 14.94 5.10 -2.79
N PRO A 56 16.19 5.57 -2.65
CA PRO A 56 16.45 6.82 -1.90
C PRO A 56 15.82 8.06 -2.55
N ASN A 57 15.52 8.01 -3.83
CA ASN A 57 14.96 9.16 -4.57
C ASN A 57 13.45 9.08 -4.75
N LEU A 58 12.77 8.06 -4.20
CA LEU A 58 11.36 7.84 -4.46
C LEU A 58 10.49 9.06 -4.09
N ALA A 59 10.66 9.59 -2.90
CA ALA A 59 9.88 10.75 -2.44
C ALA A 59 10.09 11.97 -3.35
N ALA A 60 11.33 12.26 -3.73
CA ALA A 60 11.66 13.38 -4.61
C ALA A 60 11.09 13.16 -6.02
N ASP A 61 11.18 11.96 -6.55
CA ASP A 61 10.68 11.62 -7.88
C ASP A 61 9.16 11.69 -7.95
N LEU A 62 8.47 11.28 -6.90
CA LEU A 62 7.01 11.40 -6.81
C LEU A 62 6.59 12.87 -6.72
N ALA A 63 7.28 13.68 -5.93
CA ALA A 63 7.02 15.12 -5.84
C ALA A 63 7.22 15.79 -7.20
N ALA A 64 8.27 15.44 -7.93
CA ALA A 64 8.52 15.97 -9.27
C ALA A 64 7.43 15.61 -10.27
N ALA A 65 6.75 14.48 -10.06
CA ALA A 65 5.61 14.02 -10.87
C ALA A 65 4.26 14.55 -10.36
N SER A 66 4.25 15.39 -9.34
CA SER A 66 3.04 15.91 -8.69
C SER A 66 2.15 14.82 -8.08
N ILE A 67 2.77 13.76 -7.59
CA ILE A 67 2.10 12.65 -6.90
C ILE A 67 2.29 12.84 -5.38
N ALA A 68 1.19 12.87 -4.63
CA ALA A 68 1.24 12.97 -3.16
C ALA A 68 1.89 11.71 -2.56
N TRP A 69 2.72 11.91 -1.55
CA TRP A 69 3.44 10.82 -0.88
C TRP A 69 3.35 10.95 0.63
N ARG A 70 3.14 9.81 1.30
CA ARG A 70 3.16 9.70 2.75
C ARG A 70 4.05 8.52 3.15
N ALA A 71 4.86 8.73 4.18
CA ALA A 71 5.60 7.64 4.82
C ALA A 71 4.79 7.13 6.01
N PHE A 72 4.62 5.82 6.08
CA PHE A 72 4.05 5.14 7.24
C PHE A 72 4.88 3.90 7.55
N PRO A 73 6.07 4.10 8.15
CA PRO A 73 7.03 3.01 8.31
C PRO A 73 6.51 1.94 9.27
N ILE A 74 6.58 0.71 8.80
CA ILE A 74 6.25 -0.50 9.56
C ILE A 74 7.45 -1.44 9.43
N ALA A 75 7.95 -1.96 10.53
CA ALA A 75 9.01 -2.98 10.48
C ALA A 75 8.49 -4.24 9.79
N ASP A 76 9.37 -4.94 9.06
CA ASP A 76 8.94 -6.11 8.31
C ASP A 76 8.30 -7.16 9.23
N PHE A 77 7.23 -7.79 8.75
CA PHE A 77 6.37 -8.74 9.47
C PHE A 77 5.62 -8.16 10.68
N ASP A 78 5.75 -6.86 10.95
CA ASP A 78 5.09 -6.20 12.07
C ASP A 78 3.73 -5.61 11.67
N ILE A 79 3.05 -5.02 12.64
CA ILE A 79 1.77 -4.34 12.48
C ILE A 79 1.96 -2.83 12.58
N PRO A 80 1.03 -2.03 12.02
CA PRO A 80 1.09 -0.57 12.13
C PRO A 80 1.04 -0.06 13.57
N GLY A 81 1.71 1.05 13.80
CA GLY A 81 1.69 1.75 15.08
C GLY A 81 0.51 2.70 15.26
N ALA A 82 0.62 3.58 16.27
CA ALA A 82 -0.48 4.44 16.73
C ALA A 82 -0.89 5.54 15.74
N ASP A 83 -0.10 5.81 14.70
CA ASP A 83 -0.39 6.88 13.74
C ASP A 83 -1.36 6.46 12.61
N TRP A 84 -1.91 5.26 12.71
CA TRP A 84 -2.84 4.73 11.72
C TRP A 84 -4.00 5.67 11.38
N PRO A 85 -4.70 6.32 12.35
CA PRO A 85 -5.84 7.20 12.01
C PRO A 85 -5.51 8.30 11.01
N SER A 86 -4.33 8.89 11.07
CA SER A 86 -3.89 9.93 10.14
C SER A 86 -3.71 9.37 8.72
N ILE A 87 -3.09 8.21 8.59
CA ILE A 87 -2.89 7.54 7.30
C ILE A 87 -4.23 7.06 6.74
N ALA A 88 -5.07 6.47 7.57
CA ALA A 88 -6.41 6.03 7.17
C ALA A 88 -7.25 7.19 6.62
N ALA A 89 -7.25 8.33 7.31
CA ALA A 89 -7.98 9.51 6.87
C ALA A 89 -7.53 9.98 5.49
N ALA A 90 -6.22 10.03 5.24
CA ALA A 90 -5.69 10.43 3.94
C ALA A 90 -6.07 9.43 2.83
N ALA A 91 -5.96 8.14 3.10
CA ALA A 91 -6.32 7.09 2.14
C ALA A 91 -7.81 7.12 1.82
N HIS A 92 -8.67 7.16 2.83
CA HIS A 92 -10.12 7.20 2.64
C HIS A 92 -10.59 8.47 1.92
N ALA A 93 -9.99 9.62 2.21
CA ALA A 93 -10.31 10.85 1.49
C ALA A 93 -10.00 10.74 0.00
N CYS A 94 -8.85 10.19 -0.34
CA CYS A 94 -8.45 9.95 -1.73
C CYS A 94 -9.39 8.97 -2.43
N LEU A 95 -9.65 7.82 -1.82
CA LEU A 95 -10.54 6.79 -2.38
C LEU A 95 -11.99 7.29 -2.51
N GLY A 96 -12.47 8.02 -1.52
CA GLY A 96 -13.83 8.60 -1.56
C GLY A 96 -14.03 9.64 -2.64
N ALA A 97 -12.96 10.32 -3.06
CA ALA A 97 -12.96 11.29 -4.16
C ALA A 97 -12.75 10.65 -5.54
N GLY A 98 -12.71 9.31 -5.63
CA GLY A 98 -12.47 8.60 -6.88
C GLY A 98 -11.00 8.44 -7.24
N GLY A 99 -10.09 8.74 -6.31
CA GLY A 99 -8.66 8.67 -6.52
C GLY A 99 -8.07 7.28 -6.38
N LYS A 100 -6.79 7.18 -6.69
CA LYS A 100 -6.02 5.93 -6.65
C LYS A 100 -4.95 6.02 -5.56
N VAL A 101 -4.97 5.08 -4.63
CA VAL A 101 -3.98 4.96 -3.56
C VAL A 101 -3.09 3.76 -3.84
N LEU A 102 -1.78 3.97 -3.88
CA LEU A 102 -0.81 2.90 -4.05
C LEU A 102 -0.10 2.63 -2.72
N LEU A 103 -0.12 1.38 -2.30
CA LEU A 103 0.61 0.90 -1.13
C LEU A 103 1.81 0.08 -1.60
N HIS A 104 2.99 0.34 -1.04
CA HIS A 104 4.12 -0.55 -1.24
C HIS A 104 4.79 -0.88 0.10
N CYS A 105 5.33 -2.06 0.18
CA CYS A 105 6.31 -2.42 1.20
C CYS A 105 7.54 -2.99 0.49
N MET A 106 8.30 -3.92 1.06
CA MET A 106 9.42 -4.51 0.35
C MET A 106 8.94 -5.47 -0.75
N GLY A 107 8.13 -6.46 -0.39
CA GLY A 107 7.62 -7.46 -1.33
C GLY A 107 6.20 -7.20 -1.84
N GLY A 108 5.50 -6.22 -1.30
CA GLY A 108 4.11 -5.95 -1.65
C GLY A 108 3.13 -6.99 -1.12
N CYS A 109 3.45 -7.64 -0.01
CA CYS A 109 2.67 -8.75 0.54
C CYS A 109 2.15 -8.47 1.95
N GLY A 110 3.02 -8.53 2.97
CA GLY A 110 2.60 -8.52 4.37
C GLY A 110 2.09 -7.18 4.85
N ARG A 111 2.95 -6.18 4.86
CA ARG A 111 2.61 -4.83 5.33
C ARG A 111 1.58 -4.18 4.41
N SER A 112 1.78 -4.26 3.10
CA SER A 112 0.83 -3.73 2.11
C SER A 112 -0.52 -4.45 2.20
N GLY A 113 -0.51 -5.77 2.32
CA GLY A 113 -1.72 -6.56 2.47
C GLY A 113 -2.50 -6.23 3.73
N SER A 114 -1.79 -6.03 4.85
CA SER A 114 -2.41 -5.66 6.13
C SER A 114 -3.14 -4.33 6.04
N VAL A 115 -2.47 -3.33 5.48
CA VAL A 115 -3.06 -1.99 5.33
C VAL A 115 -4.22 -2.02 4.34
N ALA A 116 -4.07 -2.73 3.23
CA ALA A 116 -5.15 -2.90 2.26
C ALA A 116 -6.38 -3.54 2.90
N LEU A 117 -6.21 -4.63 3.61
CA LEU A 117 -7.30 -5.32 4.29
C LEU A 117 -7.99 -4.41 5.30
N ARG A 118 -7.20 -3.68 6.10
CA ARG A 118 -7.75 -2.73 7.08
C ARG A 118 -8.62 -1.66 6.42
N LEU A 119 -8.15 -1.08 5.32
CA LEU A 119 -8.92 -0.08 4.58
C LEU A 119 -10.23 -0.67 4.03
N MET A 120 -10.19 -1.89 3.51
CA MET A 120 -11.39 -2.57 3.02
C MET A 120 -12.41 -2.82 4.14
N VAL A 121 -11.95 -3.26 5.29
CA VAL A 121 -12.82 -3.49 6.45
C VAL A 121 -13.40 -2.17 6.97
N GLU A 122 -12.61 -1.11 6.99
CA GLU A 122 -13.07 0.22 7.43
C GLU A 122 -14.13 0.81 6.48
N THR A 123 -14.17 0.38 5.24
CA THR A 123 -15.25 0.79 4.31
C THR A 123 -16.53 -0.02 4.48
N GLY A 124 -16.55 -1.01 5.38
CA GLY A 124 -17.74 -1.79 5.71
C GLY A 124 -17.75 -3.21 5.18
N GLU A 125 -16.68 -3.68 4.52
CA GLU A 125 -16.61 -5.07 4.08
C GLU A 125 -16.40 -6.01 5.27
N ALA A 126 -17.07 -7.15 5.26
CA ALA A 126 -16.78 -8.21 6.21
C ALA A 126 -15.34 -8.71 5.99
N ALA A 127 -14.58 -8.90 7.08
CA ALA A 127 -13.16 -9.21 7.00
C ALA A 127 -12.86 -10.45 6.14
N ALA A 128 -13.65 -11.52 6.28
CA ALA A 128 -13.46 -12.75 5.51
C ALA A 128 -13.65 -12.53 4.01
N ASP A 129 -14.68 -11.77 3.62
CA ASP A 129 -14.97 -11.47 2.22
C ASP A 129 -13.89 -10.55 1.64
N ALA A 130 -13.50 -9.52 2.39
CA ALA A 130 -12.44 -8.61 1.99
C ALA A 130 -11.11 -9.36 1.78
N PHE A 131 -10.78 -10.26 2.70
CA PHE A 131 -9.56 -11.06 2.60
C PHE A 131 -9.55 -11.98 1.37
N THR A 132 -10.67 -12.61 1.07
CA THR A 132 -10.82 -13.44 -0.13
C THR A 132 -10.60 -12.59 -1.39
N ARG A 133 -11.22 -11.42 -1.46
CA ARG A 133 -11.10 -10.50 -2.59
C ARG A 133 -9.68 -9.96 -2.73
N LEU A 134 -9.06 -9.60 -1.63
CA LEU A 134 -7.67 -9.13 -1.60
C LEU A 134 -6.71 -10.21 -2.14
N ARG A 135 -6.84 -11.43 -1.65
CA ARG A 135 -5.98 -12.54 -2.07
C ARG A 135 -6.24 -13.01 -3.49
N ALA A 136 -7.41 -12.76 -4.03
CA ALA A 136 -7.66 -12.99 -5.45
C ALA A 136 -6.80 -12.05 -6.32
N ALA A 137 -6.61 -10.81 -5.88
CA ALA A 137 -5.80 -9.83 -6.59
C ALA A 137 -4.29 -9.98 -6.28
N ARG A 138 -3.97 -10.29 -5.01
CA ARG A 138 -2.58 -10.42 -4.53
C ARG A 138 -2.48 -11.64 -3.62
N PRO A 139 -2.14 -12.82 -4.16
CA PRO A 139 -2.16 -14.09 -3.38
C PRO A 139 -1.30 -14.11 -2.12
N CYS A 140 -0.23 -13.33 -2.07
CA CYS A 140 0.65 -13.27 -0.90
C CYS A 140 0.23 -12.23 0.15
N ALA A 141 -0.89 -11.52 -0.05
CA ALA A 141 -1.31 -10.46 0.85
C ALA A 141 -1.57 -10.98 2.26
N VAL A 142 -1.01 -10.31 3.26
CA VAL A 142 -1.05 -10.65 4.69
C VAL A 142 -0.22 -11.91 4.99
N GLU A 143 0.85 -11.75 5.75
CA GLU A 143 1.83 -12.82 5.98
C GLU A 143 1.77 -13.43 7.38
N THR A 144 1.20 -12.73 8.37
CA THR A 144 1.15 -13.20 9.75
C THR A 144 -0.25 -13.13 10.34
N ASP A 145 -0.51 -13.94 11.37
CA ASP A 145 -1.77 -13.89 12.10
C ASP A 145 -1.98 -12.55 12.80
N ALA A 146 -0.90 -11.96 13.31
CA ALA A 146 -0.96 -10.64 13.95
C ALA A 146 -1.38 -9.56 12.95
N GLN A 147 -0.88 -9.60 11.72
CA GLN A 147 -1.28 -8.71 10.65
C GLN A 147 -2.75 -8.86 10.31
N TYR A 148 -3.22 -10.09 10.19
CA TYR A 148 -4.64 -10.35 9.92
C TYR A 148 -5.54 -9.85 11.06
N ARG A 149 -5.18 -10.13 12.30
CA ARG A 149 -5.94 -9.65 13.46
C ARG A 149 -6.02 -8.14 13.51
N TRP A 150 -4.89 -7.46 13.31
CA TRP A 150 -4.88 -6.00 13.28
C TRP A 150 -5.81 -5.46 12.18
N ALA A 151 -5.72 -6.02 10.99
CA ALA A 151 -6.49 -5.55 9.83
C ALA A 151 -7.99 -5.84 9.98
N SER A 152 -8.34 -7.01 10.50
CA SER A 152 -9.75 -7.43 10.64
C SER A 152 -10.49 -6.72 11.77
N LEU A 153 -9.76 -6.13 12.73
CA LEU A 153 -10.34 -5.34 13.83
C LEU A 153 -10.64 -3.89 13.43
N GLY A 154 -10.49 -3.53 12.17
CA GLY A 154 -10.73 -2.18 11.66
C GLY A 154 -12.14 -1.64 11.89
N PHE A 155 -13.04 -2.49 12.34
CA PHE A 155 -14.43 -2.14 12.61
C PHE A 155 -14.75 -2.45 14.07
N ILE A 156 -14.49 -1.52 14.95
CA ILE A 156 -14.92 -1.60 16.33
C ILE A 156 -15.80 -0.40 16.64
#